data_8eb185ca3b267ae7942d551cdaf1e554
#
_entry.id   8eb185ca3b267ae7942d551cdaf1e554
#
_cell.length_a   1.000
_cell.length_b   1.000
_cell.length_c   1.000
_cell.angle_alpha   90.00
_cell.angle_beta   90.00
_cell.angle_gamma   90.00
#
_symmetry.space_group_name_H-M   'P 1'
#
loop_
_entity.id
_entity.type
_entity.pdbx_description
1 polymer ?
#
loop_
_entity_poly.entity_id
_entity_poly.type
_entity_poly.pdbx_seq_one_letter_code
_entity_poly.pdbx_strand_id
1 'polypeptide(L)'
;MFEINTSAVGDSLGLTALVAILPLIAFFIMLLGVKARAHTSGAVALAVSLIIAIVGFSMPVDMALSSAVRGGLFGLLPIVWVIITAIWFYEITVASGRFEDLRKTFDLLGDGDIRIQAILIAFCFGGLLEALAGFGAPVAITATMIMALGVKPLRAATVVLIANTAPVAFGAVGIPVTTAGEVAGRSADQTHDIAALISLQVLLIAAIVPFLIAFILDGFRGVKETAPAAAVIGISFALAQWLAATFFAYQLTNVIACIVSLGCAFAFLRVWKPKGVKELRERLELPAAESTTDLNGRRIWMALLPYAVVTVVFAVATAAPAIFGFLKLHFAWPLLDDAIVDADGNLMDTSFSFNVFGNPGTLLLLSGIIVAVVYHFFNENGRYNLSFGQPVSAFGDVVSRMKFSALTIILVLALAYTMNYSGQTIAIGEFVSSAGGIFALFAPVLGWIGTAVTGSDTSANALFGNLQVAAAERISVNPDLMLAANTAGGVVGKMISPQSLAIAATAVNMEGKESVILKNVVGYSVAFLAFVCVIVFLMTNVLGFLVP
;
A
#
# COMPACT_ATOMS: atom_id res chain seq x y z
N MET A 1 17.02 33.95 -2.23
CA MET A 1 16.47 33.19 -1.12
C MET A 1 14.97 33.40 -1.14
N PHE A 2 14.19 32.36 -1.09
CA PHE A 2 12.73 32.39 -1.09
C PHE A 2 12.24 32.05 0.33
N GLU A 3 11.43 32.91 0.93
CA GLU A 3 10.86 32.75 2.28
C GLU A 3 9.39 32.35 2.14
N ILE A 4 8.99 31.27 2.79
CA ILE A 4 7.62 30.80 2.77
C ILE A 4 6.74 31.75 3.60
N ASN A 5 5.71 32.31 2.95
CA ASN A 5 4.72 33.17 3.59
C ASN A 5 3.35 32.48 3.58
N THR A 6 2.86 32.09 4.74
CA THR A 6 1.56 31.42 4.89
C THR A 6 0.36 32.37 4.78
N SER A 7 0.61 33.71 4.72
CA SER A 7 -0.38 34.75 4.48
C SER A 7 -0.12 35.52 3.16
N ALA A 8 0.50 34.85 2.16
CA ALA A 8 0.94 35.46 0.91
C ALA A 8 -0.19 36.09 0.08
N VAL A 9 -1.43 35.63 0.21
CA VAL A 9 -2.57 36.13 -0.56
C VAL A 9 -3.42 37.04 0.34
N GLY A 10 -3.36 38.34 0.08
CA GLY A 10 -4.17 39.35 0.79
C GLY A 10 -3.89 39.46 2.29
N ASP A 11 -2.67 39.15 2.73
CA ASP A 11 -2.26 39.14 4.14
C ASP A 11 -3.19 38.30 5.04
N SER A 12 -3.78 37.22 4.48
CA SER A 12 -4.77 36.38 5.15
C SER A 12 -4.44 34.91 5.00
N LEU A 13 -4.24 34.21 6.13
CA LEU A 13 -4.05 32.73 6.14
C LEU A 13 -5.22 32.03 5.46
N GLY A 14 -6.47 32.44 5.73
CA GLY A 14 -7.66 31.81 5.14
C GLY A 14 -7.72 31.96 3.62
N LEU A 15 -7.41 33.13 3.07
CA LEU A 15 -7.37 33.35 1.62
C LEU A 15 -6.20 32.57 0.98
N THR A 16 -5.03 32.57 1.63
CA THR A 16 -3.86 31.83 1.17
C THR A 16 -4.14 30.36 1.14
N ALA A 17 -4.73 29.77 2.19
CA ALA A 17 -5.11 28.36 2.23
C ALA A 17 -6.18 28.01 1.17
N LEU A 18 -7.15 28.91 0.93
CA LEU A 18 -8.17 28.73 -0.11
C LEU A 18 -7.56 28.67 -1.52
N VAL A 19 -6.55 29.51 -1.79
CA VAL A 19 -5.82 29.48 -3.07
C VAL A 19 -4.90 28.26 -3.13
N ALA A 20 -4.21 27.95 -2.04
CA ALA A 20 -3.30 26.82 -1.95
C ALA A 20 -3.95 25.44 -2.16
N ILE A 21 -5.25 25.29 -1.84
CA ILE A 21 -5.98 24.03 -2.03
C ILE A 21 -6.46 23.80 -3.47
N LEU A 22 -6.44 24.83 -4.33
CA LEU A 22 -6.94 24.74 -5.71
C LEU A 22 -6.27 23.65 -6.56
N PRO A 23 -4.95 23.36 -6.45
CA PRO A 23 -4.34 22.24 -7.17
C PRO A 23 -4.97 20.89 -6.82
N LEU A 24 -5.27 20.66 -5.54
CA LEU A 24 -5.93 19.43 -5.07
C LEU A 24 -7.38 19.38 -5.57
N ILE A 25 -8.09 20.49 -5.51
CA ILE A 25 -9.46 20.61 -6.08
C ILE A 25 -9.42 20.34 -7.59
N ALA A 26 -8.48 20.91 -8.32
CA ALA A 26 -8.31 20.68 -9.75
C ALA A 26 -8.03 19.18 -10.04
N PHE A 27 -7.16 18.54 -9.25
CA PHE A 27 -6.91 17.10 -9.37
C PHE A 27 -8.20 16.29 -9.25
N PHE A 28 -9.01 16.55 -8.20
CA PHE A 28 -10.23 15.81 -7.95
C PHE A 28 -11.33 16.13 -8.97
N ILE A 29 -11.49 17.39 -9.41
CA ILE A 29 -12.43 17.76 -10.47
C ILE A 29 -12.08 17.06 -11.78
N MET A 30 -10.81 17.06 -12.18
CA MET A 30 -10.36 16.37 -13.38
C MET A 30 -10.61 14.87 -13.31
N LEU A 31 -10.32 14.25 -12.16
CA LEU A 31 -10.45 12.81 -12.01
C LEU A 31 -11.91 12.35 -11.86
N LEU A 32 -12.71 13.01 -11.01
CA LEU A 32 -14.08 12.62 -10.68
C LEU A 32 -15.13 13.30 -11.55
N GLY A 33 -14.97 14.61 -11.82
CA GLY A 33 -15.92 15.40 -12.59
C GLY A 33 -15.76 15.19 -14.09
N VAL A 34 -14.56 15.43 -14.61
CA VAL A 34 -14.23 15.25 -16.04
C VAL A 34 -13.99 13.78 -16.40
N LYS A 35 -13.72 12.93 -15.40
CA LYS A 35 -13.34 11.51 -15.57
C LYS A 35 -12.09 11.33 -16.43
N ALA A 36 -11.15 12.26 -16.32
CA ALA A 36 -9.86 12.20 -16.98
C ALA A 36 -8.99 11.08 -16.39
N ARG A 37 -7.98 10.65 -17.14
CA ARG A 37 -6.99 9.68 -16.63
C ARG A 37 -6.18 10.30 -15.50
N ALA A 38 -5.71 9.48 -14.54
CA ALA A 38 -4.99 9.93 -13.36
C ALA A 38 -3.72 10.76 -13.69
N HIS A 39 -2.94 10.36 -14.69
CA HIS A 39 -1.77 11.13 -15.15
C HIS A 39 -2.16 12.49 -15.75
N THR A 40 -3.28 12.59 -16.47
CA THR A 40 -3.79 13.87 -17.00
C THR A 40 -4.25 14.77 -15.85
N SER A 41 -4.95 14.21 -14.85
CA SER A 41 -5.37 14.94 -13.65
C SER A 41 -4.16 15.46 -12.85
N GLY A 42 -3.12 14.63 -12.70
CA GLY A 42 -1.86 15.03 -12.08
C GLY A 42 -1.14 16.16 -12.83
N ALA A 43 -1.11 16.09 -14.17
CA ALA A 43 -0.50 17.13 -14.99
C ALA A 43 -1.23 18.48 -14.86
N VAL A 44 -2.57 18.48 -14.88
CA VAL A 44 -3.38 19.70 -14.68
C VAL A 44 -3.17 20.27 -13.27
N ALA A 45 -3.20 19.42 -12.25
CA ALA A 45 -2.99 19.84 -10.87
C ALA A 45 -1.58 20.43 -10.67
N LEU A 46 -0.56 19.82 -11.24
CA LEU A 46 0.82 20.35 -11.23
C LEU A 46 0.90 21.71 -11.91
N ALA A 47 0.27 21.88 -13.08
CA ALA A 47 0.25 23.17 -13.77
C ALA A 47 -0.44 24.25 -12.91
N VAL A 48 -1.57 23.94 -12.26
CA VAL A 48 -2.25 24.85 -11.34
C VAL A 48 -1.35 25.19 -10.15
N SER A 49 -0.68 24.20 -9.56
CA SER A 49 0.23 24.40 -8.43
C SER A 49 1.43 25.30 -8.80
N LEU A 50 2.01 25.09 -9.99
CA LEU A 50 3.10 25.95 -10.48
C LEU A 50 2.64 27.40 -10.65
N ILE A 51 1.47 27.62 -11.24
CA ILE A 51 0.90 28.97 -11.38
C ILE A 51 0.69 29.62 -10.00
N ILE A 52 0.15 28.88 -9.04
CA ILE A 52 -0.08 29.38 -7.68
C ILE A 52 1.23 29.65 -6.96
N ALA A 53 2.23 28.77 -7.08
CA ALA A 53 3.55 28.97 -6.51
C ALA A 53 4.19 30.28 -7.00
N ILE A 54 4.12 30.53 -8.32
CA ILE A 54 4.74 31.71 -8.95
C ILE A 54 3.93 32.97 -8.66
N VAL A 55 2.62 32.95 -8.87
CA VAL A 55 1.78 34.17 -8.81
C VAL A 55 1.26 34.40 -7.39
N GLY A 56 0.83 33.35 -6.70
CA GLY A 56 0.22 33.45 -5.37
C GLY A 56 1.24 33.58 -4.24
N PHE A 57 2.31 32.79 -4.32
CA PHE A 57 3.37 32.75 -3.30
C PHE A 57 4.64 33.49 -3.71
N SER A 58 4.68 34.11 -4.90
CA SER A 58 5.83 34.85 -5.42
C SER A 58 7.14 34.03 -5.50
N MET A 59 7.03 32.73 -5.64
CA MET A 59 8.18 31.85 -5.81
C MET A 59 8.84 32.09 -7.19
N PRO A 60 10.17 32.23 -7.28
CA PRO A 60 10.85 32.34 -8.58
C PRO A 60 10.51 31.18 -9.51
N VAL A 61 10.34 31.47 -10.81
CA VAL A 61 9.92 30.47 -11.81
C VAL A 61 10.89 29.30 -11.91
N ASP A 62 12.17 29.57 -11.86
CA ASP A 62 13.23 28.56 -11.89
C ASP A 62 13.21 27.65 -10.67
N MET A 63 12.93 28.20 -9.48
CA MET A 63 12.77 27.43 -8.24
C MET A 63 11.50 26.58 -8.27
N ALA A 64 10.37 27.11 -8.76
CA ALA A 64 9.12 26.36 -8.89
C ALA A 64 9.28 25.17 -9.85
N LEU A 65 9.91 25.38 -11.01
CA LEU A 65 10.19 24.30 -11.96
C LEU A 65 11.20 23.30 -11.41
N SER A 66 12.24 23.75 -10.71
CA SER A 66 13.24 22.90 -10.07
C SER A 66 12.59 22.00 -9.00
N SER A 67 11.65 22.53 -8.24
CA SER A 67 10.85 21.79 -7.26
C SER A 67 10.05 20.66 -7.90
N ALA A 68 9.39 20.94 -9.03
CA ALA A 68 8.64 19.94 -9.77
C ALA A 68 9.57 18.83 -10.34
N VAL A 69 10.74 19.21 -10.89
CA VAL A 69 11.71 18.24 -11.39
C VAL A 69 12.27 17.36 -10.28
N ARG A 70 12.58 17.95 -9.11
CA ARG A 70 13.05 17.21 -7.94
C ARG A 70 12.02 16.17 -7.48
N GLY A 71 10.76 16.59 -7.33
CA GLY A 71 9.67 15.69 -6.97
C GLY A 71 9.44 14.59 -8.01
N GLY A 72 9.49 14.94 -9.29
CA GLY A 72 9.39 13.98 -10.40
C GLY A 72 10.51 12.96 -10.42
N LEU A 73 11.75 13.39 -10.18
CA LEU A 73 12.91 12.49 -10.09
C LEU A 73 12.81 11.58 -8.87
N PHE A 74 12.35 12.11 -7.73
CA PHE A 74 12.07 11.31 -6.55
C PHE A 74 10.99 10.25 -6.83
N GLY A 75 9.94 10.59 -7.58
CA GLY A 75 8.93 9.63 -8.02
C GLY A 75 9.50 8.54 -8.92
N LEU A 76 10.40 8.88 -9.82
CA LEU A 76 11.00 7.96 -10.79
C LEU A 76 11.98 6.98 -10.13
N LEU A 77 12.98 7.48 -9.41
CA LEU A 77 14.10 6.65 -8.96
C LEU A 77 13.77 5.77 -7.76
N PRO A 78 13.36 6.26 -6.57
CA PRO A 78 13.04 5.34 -5.50
C PRO A 78 11.69 4.65 -5.70
N ILE A 79 10.63 5.34 -6.11
CA ILE A 79 9.27 4.81 -6.05
C ILE A 79 8.92 3.94 -7.27
N VAL A 80 9.02 4.48 -8.48
CA VAL A 80 8.69 3.74 -9.72
C VAL A 80 9.64 2.57 -9.90
N TRP A 81 10.92 2.72 -9.53
CA TRP A 81 11.89 1.65 -9.57
C TRP A 81 11.49 0.44 -8.72
N VAL A 82 11.09 0.67 -7.46
CA VAL A 82 10.58 -0.41 -6.58
C VAL A 82 9.35 -1.08 -7.18
N ILE A 83 8.41 -0.31 -7.71
CA ILE A 83 7.17 -0.85 -8.31
C ILE A 83 7.47 -1.76 -9.50
N ILE A 84 8.33 -1.31 -10.42
CA ILE A 84 8.69 -2.09 -11.61
C ILE A 84 9.37 -3.40 -11.21
N THR A 85 10.34 -3.32 -10.31
CA THR A 85 11.10 -4.52 -9.90
C THR A 85 10.27 -5.48 -9.07
N ALA A 86 9.33 -4.99 -8.24
CA ALA A 86 8.40 -5.81 -7.48
C ALA A 86 7.45 -6.60 -8.39
N ILE A 87 6.83 -5.93 -9.38
CA ILE A 87 5.95 -6.58 -10.34
C ILE A 87 6.74 -7.57 -11.22
N TRP A 88 7.93 -7.18 -11.66
CA TRP A 88 8.80 -8.07 -12.43
C TRP A 88 9.20 -9.32 -11.63
N PHE A 89 9.54 -9.17 -10.37
CA PHE A 89 9.84 -10.29 -9.48
C PHE A 89 8.67 -11.28 -9.38
N TYR A 90 7.45 -10.77 -9.25
CA TYR A 90 6.23 -11.58 -9.28
C TYR A 90 6.05 -12.29 -10.64
N GLU A 91 6.24 -11.58 -11.76
CA GLU A 91 6.10 -12.16 -13.11
C GLU A 91 7.09 -13.32 -13.37
N ILE A 92 8.29 -13.29 -12.79
CA ILE A 92 9.24 -14.43 -12.84
C ILE A 92 8.59 -15.66 -12.21
N THR A 93 7.92 -15.51 -11.08
CA THR A 93 7.24 -16.62 -10.39
C THR A 93 6.12 -17.19 -11.24
N VAL A 94 5.35 -16.34 -11.90
CA VAL A 94 4.26 -16.73 -12.81
C VAL A 94 4.84 -17.42 -14.06
N ALA A 95 5.82 -16.80 -14.72
CA ALA A 95 6.45 -17.32 -15.94
C ALA A 95 7.12 -18.68 -15.73
N SER A 96 7.61 -18.95 -14.53
CA SER A 96 8.19 -20.25 -14.17
C SER A 96 7.17 -21.39 -14.09
N GLY A 97 5.86 -21.10 -13.98
CA GLY A 97 4.80 -22.07 -13.71
C GLY A 97 4.67 -22.50 -12.25
N ARG A 98 5.60 -22.11 -11.37
CA ARG A 98 5.57 -22.48 -9.94
C ARG A 98 4.52 -21.71 -9.14
N PHE A 99 4.01 -20.62 -9.68
CA PHE A 99 2.88 -19.91 -9.12
C PHE A 99 1.62 -20.80 -9.01
N GLU A 100 1.43 -21.72 -9.95
CA GLU A 100 0.32 -22.68 -9.91
C GLU A 100 0.47 -23.69 -8.75
N ASP A 101 1.68 -24.09 -8.41
CA ASP A 101 1.94 -24.94 -7.22
C ASP A 101 1.66 -24.17 -5.93
N LEU A 102 2.01 -22.89 -5.90
CA LEU A 102 1.68 -22.03 -4.76
C LEU A 102 0.15 -21.95 -4.60
N ARG A 103 -0.59 -21.69 -5.67
CA ARG A 103 -2.06 -21.66 -5.67
C ARG A 103 -2.65 -22.95 -5.14
N LYS A 104 -2.21 -24.11 -5.69
CA LYS A 104 -2.67 -25.44 -5.26
C LYS A 104 -2.36 -25.73 -3.79
N THR A 105 -1.27 -25.19 -3.26
CA THR A 105 -0.95 -25.33 -1.84
C THR A 105 -2.03 -24.73 -0.96
N PHE A 106 -2.60 -23.58 -1.34
CA PHE A 106 -3.69 -22.96 -0.62
C PHE A 106 -5.03 -23.69 -0.78
N ASP A 107 -5.29 -24.29 -1.95
CA ASP A 107 -6.49 -25.08 -2.18
C ASP A 107 -6.54 -26.35 -1.30
N LEU A 108 -5.36 -26.93 -0.98
CA LEU A 108 -5.26 -28.10 -0.09
C LEU A 108 -5.46 -27.75 1.40
N LEU A 109 -5.19 -26.52 1.79
CA LEU A 109 -5.40 -26.04 3.15
C LEU A 109 -6.89 -25.73 3.37
N GLY A 110 -7.50 -26.19 4.42
CA GLY A 110 -8.90 -25.86 4.75
C GLY A 110 -9.85 -27.06 4.71
N ASP A 111 -9.38 -28.24 4.34
CA ASP A 111 -10.10 -29.52 4.47
C ASP A 111 -11.51 -29.49 3.81
N GLY A 112 -11.64 -28.76 2.69
CA GLY A 112 -12.88 -28.63 1.92
C GLY A 112 -13.87 -27.59 2.47
N ASP A 113 -13.54 -26.85 3.55
CA ASP A 113 -14.35 -25.75 4.04
C ASP A 113 -14.03 -24.46 3.24
N ILE A 114 -14.97 -24.05 2.42
CA ILE A 114 -14.85 -22.87 1.55
C ILE A 114 -14.60 -21.57 2.32
N ARG A 115 -15.08 -21.44 3.56
CA ARG A 115 -14.87 -20.25 4.39
C ARG A 115 -13.42 -20.13 4.80
N ILE A 116 -12.81 -21.24 5.23
CA ILE A 116 -11.39 -21.31 5.59
C ILE A 116 -10.52 -21.14 4.36
N GLN A 117 -10.84 -21.83 3.24
CA GLN A 117 -10.13 -21.66 1.98
C GLN A 117 -10.17 -20.19 1.51
N ALA A 118 -11.33 -19.54 1.57
CA ALA A 118 -11.46 -18.13 1.20
C ALA A 118 -10.65 -17.20 2.12
N ILE A 119 -10.60 -17.46 3.43
CA ILE A 119 -9.75 -16.71 4.36
C ILE A 119 -8.28 -16.87 3.98
N LEU A 120 -7.81 -18.11 3.76
CA LEU A 120 -6.43 -18.37 3.39
C LEU A 120 -6.06 -17.74 2.04
N ILE A 121 -6.93 -17.85 1.04
CA ILE A 121 -6.71 -17.30 -0.31
C ILE A 121 -6.79 -15.78 -0.31
N ALA A 122 -7.89 -15.19 0.19
CA ALA A 122 -8.08 -13.75 0.08
C ALA A 122 -7.18 -12.97 1.04
N PHE A 123 -7.00 -13.43 2.27
CA PHE A 123 -6.29 -12.71 3.31
C PHE A 123 -4.80 -13.07 3.36
N CYS A 124 -4.43 -14.34 3.53
CA CYS A 124 -3.03 -14.71 3.65
C CYS A 124 -2.31 -14.69 2.29
N PHE A 125 -2.85 -15.36 1.28
CA PHE A 125 -2.23 -15.38 -0.04
C PHE A 125 -2.39 -14.03 -0.76
N GLY A 126 -3.56 -13.40 -0.67
CA GLY A 126 -3.77 -12.05 -1.17
C GLY A 126 -2.82 -11.04 -0.54
N GLY A 127 -2.58 -11.13 0.77
CA GLY A 127 -1.60 -10.31 1.48
C GLY A 127 -0.16 -10.56 1.02
N LEU A 128 0.19 -11.81 0.75
CA LEU A 128 1.50 -12.18 0.21
C LEU A 128 1.72 -11.63 -1.21
N LEU A 129 0.67 -11.64 -2.04
CA LEU A 129 0.69 -11.02 -3.36
C LEU A 129 0.78 -9.49 -3.26
N GLU A 130 0.05 -8.87 -2.32
CA GLU A 130 0.10 -7.42 -2.09
C GLU A 130 1.48 -6.97 -1.63
N ALA A 131 2.17 -7.80 -0.83
CA ALA A 131 3.53 -7.52 -0.39
C ALA A 131 4.51 -7.28 -1.55
N LEU A 132 4.33 -7.98 -2.67
CA LEU A 132 5.23 -7.92 -3.82
C LEU A 132 4.62 -7.19 -5.02
N ALA A 133 3.37 -7.46 -5.36
CA ALA A 133 2.79 -7.08 -6.64
C ALA A 133 1.63 -6.09 -6.55
N GLY A 134 1.35 -5.47 -5.43
CA GLY A 134 0.29 -4.46 -5.22
C GLY A 134 -0.59 -4.12 -6.44
N PHE A 135 -0.99 -2.88 -6.61
CA PHE A 135 -1.64 -2.32 -7.82
C PHE A 135 -2.85 -3.11 -8.38
N GLY A 136 -3.52 -3.90 -7.53
CA GLY A 136 -4.75 -4.63 -7.87
C GLY A 136 -4.53 -6.08 -8.36
N ALA A 137 -3.31 -6.53 -8.63
CA ALA A 137 -3.04 -7.93 -8.98
C ALA A 137 -3.55 -8.92 -7.91
N PRO A 138 -3.35 -8.67 -6.61
CA PRO A 138 -3.89 -9.51 -5.55
C PRO A 138 -5.41 -9.68 -5.64
N VAL A 139 -6.13 -8.58 -5.85
CA VAL A 139 -7.60 -8.58 -5.96
C VAL A 139 -8.06 -9.42 -7.15
N ALA A 140 -7.44 -9.23 -8.32
CA ALA A 140 -7.80 -9.99 -9.52
C ALA A 140 -7.59 -11.49 -9.35
N ILE A 141 -6.42 -11.89 -8.85
CA ILE A 141 -6.04 -13.30 -8.73
C ILE A 141 -6.88 -14.00 -7.65
N THR A 142 -6.98 -13.41 -6.46
CA THR A 142 -7.74 -14.04 -5.37
C THR A 142 -9.23 -14.08 -5.64
N ALA A 143 -9.80 -13.09 -6.37
CA ALA A 143 -11.19 -13.12 -6.79
C ALA A 143 -11.49 -14.30 -7.72
N THR A 144 -10.64 -14.54 -8.71
CA THR A 144 -10.80 -15.69 -9.62
C THR A 144 -10.68 -17.03 -8.89
N MET A 145 -9.73 -17.13 -7.94
CA MET A 145 -9.57 -18.34 -7.11
C MET A 145 -10.80 -18.60 -6.24
N ILE A 146 -11.35 -17.57 -5.59
CA ILE A 146 -12.54 -17.69 -4.75
C ILE A 146 -13.78 -18.06 -5.59
N MET A 147 -13.90 -17.51 -6.80
CA MET A 147 -14.95 -17.93 -7.74
C MET A 147 -14.79 -19.40 -8.15
N ALA A 148 -13.57 -19.88 -8.36
CA ALA A 148 -13.31 -21.29 -8.66
C ALA A 148 -13.74 -22.24 -7.52
N LEU A 149 -13.81 -21.76 -6.28
CA LEU A 149 -14.40 -22.50 -5.15
C LEU A 149 -15.94 -22.56 -5.20
N GLY A 150 -16.58 -21.87 -6.16
CA GLY A 150 -18.05 -21.81 -6.30
C GLY A 150 -18.71 -20.62 -5.61
N VAL A 151 -17.96 -19.65 -5.09
CA VAL A 151 -18.53 -18.45 -4.48
C VAL A 151 -19.15 -17.55 -5.54
N LYS A 152 -20.35 -17.01 -5.25
CA LYS A 152 -21.05 -16.09 -6.15
C LYS A 152 -20.20 -14.83 -6.42
N PRO A 153 -20.22 -14.29 -7.67
CA PRO A 153 -19.35 -13.20 -8.11
C PRO A 153 -19.31 -11.99 -7.18
N LEU A 154 -20.48 -11.48 -6.78
CA LEU A 154 -20.57 -10.31 -5.89
C LEU A 154 -19.95 -10.56 -4.51
N ARG A 155 -20.14 -11.77 -3.95
CA ARG A 155 -19.52 -12.14 -2.65
C ARG A 155 -18.01 -12.29 -2.80
N ALA A 156 -17.53 -12.89 -3.89
CA ALA A 156 -16.11 -13.02 -4.17
C ALA A 156 -15.44 -11.63 -4.26
N ALA A 157 -16.00 -10.70 -5.05
CA ALA A 157 -15.52 -9.32 -5.13
C ALA A 157 -15.49 -8.63 -3.76
N THR A 158 -16.58 -8.75 -2.98
CA THR A 158 -16.68 -8.14 -1.64
C THR A 158 -15.61 -8.69 -0.69
N VAL A 159 -15.43 -10.02 -0.66
CA VAL A 159 -14.44 -10.70 0.19
C VAL A 159 -13.03 -10.23 -0.12
N VAL A 160 -12.63 -10.19 -1.40
CA VAL A 160 -11.26 -9.85 -1.77
C VAL A 160 -10.93 -8.38 -1.54
N LEU A 161 -11.89 -7.48 -1.76
CA LEU A 161 -11.70 -6.05 -1.48
C LEU A 161 -11.53 -5.77 0.01
N ILE A 162 -12.28 -6.45 0.88
CA ILE A 162 -12.14 -6.32 2.33
C ILE A 162 -10.87 -7.01 2.81
N ALA A 163 -10.55 -8.20 2.30
CA ALA A 163 -9.33 -8.93 2.66
C ALA A 163 -8.07 -8.15 2.31
N ASN A 164 -8.08 -7.46 1.17
CA ASN A 164 -6.93 -6.66 0.71
C ASN A 164 -6.67 -5.42 1.57
N THR A 165 -7.58 -5.03 2.46
CA THR A 165 -7.40 -3.85 3.31
C THR A 165 -6.20 -3.98 4.24
N ALA A 166 -6.06 -5.09 4.97
CA ALA A 166 -5.02 -5.26 5.98
C ALA A 166 -3.57 -5.10 5.46
N PRO A 167 -3.20 -5.62 4.26
CA PRO A 167 -1.84 -5.52 3.76
C PRO A 167 -1.52 -4.22 2.98
N VAL A 168 -2.48 -3.32 2.72
CA VAL A 168 -2.30 -2.17 1.81
C VAL A 168 -1.16 -1.26 2.22
N ALA A 169 -1.04 -0.89 3.50
CA ALA A 169 -0.01 0.04 3.98
C ALA A 169 1.42 -0.45 3.68
N PHE A 170 1.63 -1.76 3.75
CA PHE A 170 2.91 -2.40 3.50
C PHE A 170 2.95 -3.12 2.14
N GLY A 171 2.05 -2.76 1.23
CA GLY A 171 2.01 -3.27 -0.14
C GLY A 171 3.23 -2.83 -0.96
N ALA A 172 3.56 -3.61 -1.98
CA ALA A 172 4.71 -3.38 -2.86
C ALA A 172 5.97 -2.99 -2.06
N VAL A 173 6.34 -3.83 -1.08
CA VAL A 173 7.53 -3.66 -0.23
C VAL A 173 7.51 -2.37 0.59
N GLY A 174 6.34 -2.00 1.12
CA GLY A 174 6.18 -0.85 2.01
C GLY A 174 6.30 0.52 1.35
N ILE A 175 6.06 0.61 0.04
CA ILE A 175 6.13 1.89 -0.70
C ILE A 175 5.24 2.98 -0.07
N PRO A 176 4.00 2.74 0.37
CA PRO A 176 3.20 3.78 1.01
C PRO A 176 3.91 4.40 2.22
N VAL A 177 4.50 3.56 3.08
CA VAL A 177 5.25 4.00 4.27
C VAL A 177 6.50 4.79 3.85
N THR A 178 7.29 4.25 2.91
CA THR A 178 8.49 4.93 2.39
C THR A 178 8.13 6.31 1.85
N THR A 179 7.06 6.39 1.05
CA THR A 179 6.61 7.67 0.47
C THR A 179 6.15 8.65 1.55
N ALA A 180 5.43 8.18 2.57
CA ALA A 180 5.00 9.00 3.69
C ALA A 180 6.20 9.65 4.41
N GLY A 181 7.19 8.84 4.78
CA GLY A 181 8.40 9.33 5.45
C GLY A 181 9.19 10.32 4.60
N GLU A 182 9.43 9.99 3.35
CA GLU A 182 10.25 10.80 2.44
C GLU A 182 9.60 12.15 2.09
N VAL A 183 8.29 12.17 1.79
CA VAL A 183 7.57 13.42 1.48
C VAL A 183 7.55 14.35 2.69
N ALA A 184 7.51 13.80 3.89
CA ALA A 184 7.54 14.53 5.15
C ALA A 184 8.98 14.85 5.65
N GLY A 185 10.01 14.52 4.87
CA GLY A 185 11.41 14.78 5.24
C GLY A 185 11.88 13.99 6.46
N ARG A 186 11.28 12.80 6.71
CA ARG A 186 11.61 11.96 7.87
C ARG A 186 12.86 11.13 7.63
N SER A 187 13.67 10.96 8.66
CA SER A 187 14.83 10.04 8.64
C SER A 187 14.37 8.58 8.48
N ALA A 188 15.32 7.67 8.23
CA ALA A 188 15.02 6.24 8.13
C ALA A 188 14.43 5.69 9.44
N ASP A 189 14.94 6.13 10.60
CA ASP A 189 14.45 5.71 11.91
C ASP A 189 13.03 6.23 12.16
N GLN A 190 12.76 7.51 11.88
CA GLN A 190 11.41 8.07 11.97
C GLN A 190 10.43 7.38 11.01
N THR A 191 10.88 7.03 9.79
CA THR A 191 10.03 6.27 8.85
C THR A 191 9.71 4.88 9.39
N HIS A 192 10.63 4.27 10.13
CA HIS A 192 10.39 3.02 10.83
C HIS A 192 9.37 3.17 11.96
N ASP A 193 9.45 4.24 12.76
CA ASP A 193 8.47 4.56 13.81
C ASP A 193 7.07 4.79 13.22
N ILE A 194 6.99 5.48 12.07
CA ILE A 194 5.73 5.64 11.32
C ILE A 194 5.15 4.27 10.92
N ALA A 195 5.99 3.34 10.45
CA ALA A 195 5.54 1.99 10.12
C ALA A 195 4.96 1.24 11.34
N ALA A 196 5.61 1.36 12.49
CA ALA A 196 5.13 0.79 13.74
C ALA A 196 3.78 1.40 14.15
N LEU A 197 3.64 2.73 14.05
CA LEU A 197 2.38 3.44 14.34
C LEU A 197 1.25 3.02 13.39
N ILE A 198 1.51 2.92 12.08
CA ILE A 198 0.54 2.41 11.11
C ILE A 198 0.06 1.02 11.51
N SER A 199 1.00 0.12 11.81
CA SER A 199 0.66 -1.27 12.17
C SER A 199 -0.22 -1.35 13.42
N LEU A 200 0.00 -0.48 14.42
CA LEU A 200 -0.85 -0.38 15.61
C LEU A 200 -2.25 0.15 15.28
N GLN A 201 -2.35 1.15 14.42
CA GLN A 201 -3.64 1.74 14.02
C GLN A 201 -4.53 0.76 13.26
N VAL A 202 -3.94 -0.13 12.45
CA VAL A 202 -4.68 -1.13 11.65
C VAL A 202 -4.72 -2.52 12.29
N LEU A 203 -4.07 -2.74 13.45
CA LEU A 203 -3.90 -4.03 14.10
C LEU A 203 -5.22 -4.78 14.31
N LEU A 204 -6.21 -4.10 14.89
CA LEU A 204 -7.51 -4.72 15.17
C LEU A 204 -8.31 -4.97 13.89
N ILE A 205 -8.16 -4.12 12.86
CA ILE A 205 -8.76 -4.35 11.54
C ILE A 205 -8.20 -5.64 10.95
N ALA A 206 -6.87 -5.81 10.95
CA ALA A 206 -6.23 -7.02 10.45
C ALA A 206 -6.70 -8.28 11.20
N ALA A 207 -6.86 -8.19 12.53
CA ALA A 207 -7.36 -9.31 13.34
C ALA A 207 -8.83 -9.67 13.05
N ILE A 208 -9.68 -8.68 12.68
CA ILE A 208 -11.13 -8.88 12.47
C ILE A 208 -11.45 -9.33 11.04
N VAL A 209 -10.64 -8.98 10.04
CA VAL A 209 -10.92 -9.29 8.62
C VAL A 209 -11.25 -10.76 8.36
N PRO A 210 -10.55 -11.78 8.92
CA PRO A 210 -10.92 -13.19 8.72
C PRO A 210 -12.34 -13.52 9.17
N PHE A 211 -12.82 -12.92 10.27
CA PHE A 211 -14.19 -13.10 10.74
C PHE A 211 -15.21 -12.46 9.80
N LEU A 212 -14.88 -11.30 9.22
CA LEU A 212 -15.75 -10.65 8.23
C LEU A 212 -15.84 -11.45 6.95
N ILE A 213 -14.75 -12.08 6.51
CA ILE A 213 -14.78 -13.00 5.34
C ILE A 213 -15.74 -14.15 5.61
N ALA A 214 -15.66 -14.80 6.79
CA ALA A 214 -16.58 -15.87 7.18
C ALA A 214 -18.03 -15.37 7.24
N PHE A 215 -18.26 -14.15 7.75
CA PHE A 215 -19.58 -13.52 7.82
C PHE A 215 -20.16 -13.25 6.43
N ILE A 216 -19.39 -12.70 5.51
CA ILE A 216 -19.85 -12.39 4.14
C ILE A 216 -20.25 -13.66 3.39
N LEU A 217 -19.52 -14.76 3.61
CA LEU A 217 -19.77 -16.03 2.95
C LEU A 217 -20.99 -16.77 3.51
N ASP A 218 -21.16 -16.80 4.84
CA ASP A 218 -22.12 -17.67 5.49
C ASP A 218 -22.82 -17.03 6.73
N GLY A 219 -22.78 -15.71 6.87
CA GLY A 219 -23.42 -14.98 7.97
C GLY A 219 -22.83 -15.31 9.37
N PHE A 220 -23.61 -15.09 10.41
CA PHE A 220 -23.20 -15.37 11.80
C PHE A 220 -22.89 -16.86 12.06
N ARG A 221 -23.52 -17.77 11.30
CA ARG A 221 -23.22 -19.19 11.39
C ARG A 221 -21.79 -19.48 10.93
N GLY A 222 -21.39 -18.88 9.81
CA GLY A 222 -20.02 -18.97 9.31
C GLY A 222 -19.01 -18.52 10.34
N VAL A 223 -19.24 -17.35 10.97
CA VAL A 223 -18.37 -16.85 12.04
C VAL A 223 -18.29 -17.86 13.18
N LYS A 224 -19.44 -18.33 13.71
CA LYS A 224 -19.47 -19.24 14.86
C LYS A 224 -18.74 -20.57 14.61
N GLU A 225 -18.90 -21.13 13.41
CA GLU A 225 -18.33 -22.42 13.04
C GLU A 225 -16.82 -22.34 12.71
N THR A 226 -16.32 -21.17 12.26
CA THR A 226 -14.91 -20.98 11.89
C THR A 226 -14.13 -20.05 12.83
N ALA A 227 -14.78 -19.52 13.89
CA ALA A 227 -14.17 -18.56 14.81
C ALA A 227 -12.78 -18.95 15.33
N PRO A 228 -12.50 -20.20 15.75
CA PRO A 228 -11.18 -20.56 16.24
C PRO A 228 -10.09 -20.41 15.15
N ALA A 229 -10.38 -20.84 13.90
CA ALA A 229 -9.44 -20.71 12.81
C ALA A 229 -9.27 -19.22 12.38
N ALA A 230 -10.38 -18.47 12.28
CA ALA A 230 -10.35 -17.05 11.97
C ALA A 230 -9.55 -16.26 13.02
N ALA A 231 -9.70 -16.61 14.31
CA ALA A 231 -8.92 -16.00 15.40
C ALA A 231 -7.42 -16.29 15.27
N VAL A 232 -7.04 -17.55 15.06
CA VAL A 232 -5.64 -17.94 14.90
C VAL A 232 -5.02 -17.19 13.70
N ILE A 233 -5.69 -17.17 12.55
CA ILE A 233 -5.20 -16.52 11.34
C ILE A 233 -5.11 -14.99 11.54
N GLY A 234 -6.18 -14.35 12.02
CA GLY A 234 -6.24 -12.90 12.16
C GLY A 234 -5.30 -12.36 13.23
N ILE A 235 -5.26 -12.99 14.41
CA ILE A 235 -4.41 -12.55 15.51
C ILE A 235 -2.94 -12.79 15.20
N SER A 236 -2.57 -13.96 14.65
CA SER A 236 -1.17 -14.23 14.28
C SER A 236 -0.69 -13.31 13.18
N PHE A 237 -1.53 -12.97 12.19
CA PHE A 237 -1.20 -11.97 11.18
C PHE A 237 -0.99 -10.59 11.81
N ALA A 238 -1.95 -10.11 12.59
CA ALA A 238 -1.92 -8.78 13.19
C ALA A 238 -0.71 -8.58 14.11
N LEU A 239 -0.41 -9.58 14.96
CA LEU A 239 0.75 -9.55 15.84
C LEU A 239 2.06 -9.63 15.05
N ALA A 240 2.15 -10.50 14.05
CA ALA A 240 3.34 -10.60 13.21
C ALA A 240 3.56 -9.34 12.36
N GLN A 241 2.48 -8.70 11.89
CA GLN A 241 2.53 -7.42 11.18
C GLN A 241 3.11 -6.33 12.08
N TRP A 242 2.59 -6.20 13.30
CA TRP A 242 3.08 -5.23 14.27
C TRP A 242 4.54 -5.51 14.67
N LEU A 243 4.89 -6.75 15.02
CA LEU A 243 6.25 -7.11 15.39
C LEU A 243 7.25 -6.87 14.24
N ALA A 244 6.87 -7.22 13.01
CA ALA A 244 7.71 -7.01 11.85
C ALA A 244 7.90 -5.51 11.54
N ALA A 245 6.85 -4.71 11.61
CA ALA A 245 6.92 -3.27 11.39
C ALA A 245 7.70 -2.53 12.47
N THR A 246 7.75 -3.07 13.70
CA THR A 246 8.41 -2.42 14.85
C THR A 246 9.86 -2.86 15.01
N PHE A 247 10.22 -4.12 14.72
CA PHE A 247 11.53 -4.68 15.08
C PHE A 247 12.35 -5.18 13.89
N PHE A 248 11.76 -5.19 12.69
CA PHE A 248 12.43 -5.66 11.47
C PHE A 248 12.34 -4.60 10.36
N ALA A 249 12.81 -4.94 9.18
CA ALA A 249 12.63 -4.09 8.00
C ALA A 249 11.12 -4.01 7.66
N TYR A 250 10.52 -2.83 7.79
CA TYR A 250 9.09 -2.61 7.53
C TYR A 250 8.68 -3.00 6.10
N GLN A 251 9.62 -3.02 5.18
CA GLN A 251 9.43 -3.48 3.81
C GLN A 251 9.00 -4.96 3.73
N LEU A 252 9.39 -5.77 4.71
CA LEU A 252 9.06 -7.20 4.78
C LEU A 252 7.82 -7.52 5.63
N THR A 253 7.20 -6.51 6.21
CA THR A 253 6.09 -6.65 7.18
C THR A 253 5.01 -7.61 6.69
N ASN A 254 4.49 -7.40 5.49
CA ASN A 254 3.44 -8.28 4.94
C ASN A 254 3.94 -9.69 4.63
N VAL A 255 5.17 -9.83 4.14
CA VAL A 255 5.75 -11.16 3.86
C VAL A 255 5.83 -11.97 5.15
N ILE A 256 6.38 -11.37 6.21
CA ILE A 256 6.51 -12.01 7.53
C ILE A 256 5.13 -12.32 8.12
N ALA A 257 4.20 -11.35 8.10
CA ALA A 257 2.86 -11.52 8.66
C ALA A 257 2.09 -12.65 7.96
N CYS A 258 2.15 -12.72 6.64
CA CYS A 258 1.49 -13.77 5.87
C CYS A 258 2.10 -15.15 6.12
N ILE A 259 3.44 -15.27 6.13
CA ILE A 259 4.12 -16.55 6.37
C ILE A 259 3.84 -17.06 7.79
N VAL A 260 3.90 -16.18 8.80
CA VAL A 260 3.60 -16.55 10.19
C VAL A 260 2.13 -16.97 10.32
N SER A 261 1.20 -16.19 9.76
CA SER A 261 -0.22 -16.51 9.80
C SER A 261 -0.54 -17.83 9.11
N LEU A 262 0.06 -18.10 7.94
CA LEU A 262 -0.07 -19.38 7.23
C LEU A 262 0.50 -20.54 8.04
N GLY A 263 1.67 -20.36 8.65
CA GLY A 263 2.28 -21.37 9.52
C GLY A 263 1.40 -21.72 10.71
N CYS A 264 0.85 -20.70 11.38
CA CYS A 264 -0.10 -20.86 12.48
C CYS A 264 -1.41 -21.54 12.02
N ALA A 265 -1.94 -21.12 10.86
CA ALA A 265 -3.13 -21.76 10.28
C ALA A 265 -2.90 -23.24 9.99
N PHE A 266 -1.78 -23.57 9.34
CA PHE A 266 -1.40 -24.95 9.02
C PHE A 266 -1.24 -25.81 10.27
N ALA A 267 -0.55 -25.31 11.29
CA ALA A 267 -0.37 -26.03 12.56
C ALA A 267 -1.72 -26.24 13.27
N PHE A 268 -2.57 -25.21 13.30
CA PHE A 268 -3.87 -25.26 13.95
C PHE A 268 -4.84 -26.21 13.24
N LEU A 269 -4.93 -26.16 11.91
CA LEU A 269 -5.84 -26.99 11.13
C LEU A 269 -5.47 -28.50 11.13
N ARG A 270 -4.27 -28.86 11.61
CA ARG A 270 -3.92 -30.27 11.85
C ARG A 270 -4.63 -30.87 13.06
N VAL A 271 -4.90 -30.04 14.07
CA VAL A 271 -5.51 -30.49 15.33
C VAL A 271 -6.98 -30.10 15.44
N TRP A 272 -7.42 -29.09 14.71
CA TRP A 272 -8.79 -28.61 14.72
C TRP A 272 -9.42 -28.70 13.31
N LYS A 273 -10.65 -29.21 13.27
CA LYS A 273 -11.41 -29.35 12.02
C LYS A 273 -12.68 -28.51 12.08
N PRO A 274 -13.04 -27.80 10.97
CA PRO A 274 -14.30 -27.07 10.91
C PRO A 274 -15.50 -28.02 10.97
N LYS A 275 -16.57 -27.53 11.62
CA LYS A 275 -17.84 -28.27 11.71
C LYS A 275 -18.78 -27.80 10.60
N GLY A 276 -19.72 -28.70 10.19
CA GLY A 276 -20.79 -28.35 9.26
C GLY A 276 -20.36 -28.17 7.79
N VAL A 277 -19.22 -28.74 7.37
CA VAL A 277 -18.70 -28.59 6.00
C VAL A 277 -19.65 -29.18 4.95
N LYS A 278 -20.26 -30.34 5.22
CA LYS A 278 -21.21 -31.01 4.31
C LYS A 278 -22.48 -30.15 4.11
N GLU A 279 -23.08 -29.76 5.22
CA GLU A 279 -24.29 -28.90 5.25
C GLU A 279 -24.01 -27.53 4.61
N LEU A 280 -22.81 -27.00 4.76
CA LEU A 280 -22.39 -25.77 4.09
C LEU A 280 -22.38 -25.93 2.58
N ARG A 281 -21.78 -27.00 2.08
CA ARG A 281 -21.68 -27.27 0.63
C ARG A 281 -23.04 -27.50 0.00
N GLU A 282 -23.92 -28.26 0.67
CA GLU A 282 -25.32 -28.46 0.23
C GLU A 282 -26.09 -27.13 0.19
N ARG A 283 -25.98 -26.29 1.24
CA ARG A 283 -26.66 -25.00 1.32
C ARG A 283 -26.20 -23.99 0.28
N LEU A 284 -24.92 -24.01 -0.07
CA LEU A 284 -24.33 -23.12 -1.05
C LEU A 284 -24.33 -23.71 -2.48
N GLU A 285 -24.92 -24.91 -2.65
CA GLU A 285 -24.99 -25.61 -3.94
C GLU A 285 -23.61 -25.81 -4.59
N LEU A 286 -22.58 -26.14 -3.77
CA LEU A 286 -21.20 -26.25 -4.22
C LEU A 286 -20.90 -27.64 -4.78
N PRO A 287 -20.05 -27.76 -5.84
CA PRO A 287 -19.59 -29.03 -6.35
C PRO A 287 -18.80 -29.80 -5.30
N ALA A 288 -18.65 -31.12 -5.50
CA ALA A 288 -17.82 -31.94 -4.63
C ALA A 288 -16.38 -31.43 -4.64
N ALA A 289 -15.69 -31.51 -3.48
CA ALA A 289 -14.29 -31.10 -3.41
C ALA A 289 -13.44 -32.07 -4.27
N GLU A 290 -12.75 -31.54 -5.27
CA GLU A 290 -11.75 -32.30 -6.00
C GLU A 290 -10.50 -32.45 -5.15
N SER A 291 -10.07 -33.70 -4.90
CA SER A 291 -8.82 -33.98 -4.22
C SER A 291 -7.65 -33.86 -5.20
N THR A 292 -6.93 -32.76 -5.17
CA THR A 292 -5.69 -32.58 -5.96
C THR A 292 -4.51 -33.14 -5.18
N THR A 293 -4.07 -34.35 -5.51
CA THR A 293 -3.05 -35.12 -4.77
C THR A 293 -1.63 -35.04 -5.33
N ASP A 294 -1.35 -34.10 -6.25
CA ASP A 294 -0.09 -34.13 -7.04
C ASP A 294 1.03 -33.19 -6.51
N LEU A 295 0.87 -32.62 -5.30
CA LEU A 295 1.88 -31.75 -4.67
C LEU A 295 2.75 -32.54 -3.69
N ASN A 296 4.07 -32.49 -3.91
CA ASN A 296 5.04 -32.99 -2.94
C ASN A 296 5.74 -31.83 -2.19
N GLY A 297 6.38 -32.12 -1.07
CA GLY A 297 7.04 -31.11 -0.23
C GLY A 297 8.09 -30.28 -0.99
N ARG A 298 8.80 -30.86 -1.97
CA ARG A 298 9.78 -30.14 -2.78
C ARG A 298 9.13 -29.06 -3.66
N ARG A 299 7.97 -29.36 -4.25
CA ARG A 299 7.23 -28.41 -5.09
C ARG A 299 6.71 -27.24 -4.25
N ILE A 300 6.20 -27.53 -3.05
CA ILE A 300 5.76 -26.49 -2.10
C ILE A 300 6.94 -25.58 -1.71
N TRP A 301 8.08 -26.16 -1.37
CA TRP A 301 9.29 -25.40 -1.04
C TRP A 301 9.77 -24.53 -2.20
N MET A 302 9.78 -25.07 -3.41
CA MET A 302 10.18 -24.32 -4.60
C MET A 302 9.19 -23.20 -4.94
N ALA A 303 7.89 -23.38 -4.67
CA ALA A 303 6.88 -22.33 -4.84
C ALA A 303 7.02 -21.20 -3.81
N LEU A 304 7.51 -21.50 -2.59
CA LEU A 304 7.79 -20.53 -1.54
C LEU A 304 9.19 -19.90 -1.64
N LEU A 305 10.07 -20.45 -2.48
CA LEU A 305 11.46 -19.98 -2.64
C LEU A 305 11.59 -18.47 -2.88
N PRO A 306 10.79 -17.82 -3.74
CA PRO A 306 10.91 -16.37 -3.99
C PRO A 306 10.80 -15.55 -2.71
N TYR A 307 9.85 -15.89 -1.85
CA TYR A 307 9.62 -15.18 -0.59
C TYR A 307 10.77 -15.40 0.41
N ALA A 308 11.32 -16.62 0.44
CA ALA A 308 12.50 -16.92 1.25
C ALA A 308 13.72 -16.12 0.76
N VAL A 309 13.95 -16.06 -0.55
CA VAL A 309 15.07 -15.31 -1.16
C VAL A 309 14.94 -13.82 -0.84
N VAL A 310 13.77 -13.22 -1.06
CA VAL A 310 13.53 -11.79 -0.71
C VAL A 310 13.82 -11.56 0.76
N THR A 311 13.27 -12.38 1.65
CA THR A 311 13.48 -12.23 3.09
C THR A 311 14.96 -12.28 3.46
N VAL A 312 15.71 -13.22 2.90
CA VAL A 312 17.16 -13.35 3.16
C VAL A 312 17.92 -12.16 2.60
N VAL A 313 17.66 -11.73 1.37
CA VAL A 313 18.34 -10.59 0.73
C VAL A 313 18.11 -9.30 1.53
N PHE A 314 16.88 -9.03 1.94
CA PHE A 314 16.57 -7.85 2.76
C PHE A 314 17.19 -7.94 4.17
N ALA A 315 17.13 -9.10 4.80
CA ALA A 315 17.77 -9.30 6.11
C ALA A 315 19.28 -9.08 6.04
N VAL A 316 19.96 -9.59 5.00
CA VAL A 316 21.38 -9.38 4.78
C VAL A 316 21.68 -7.89 4.51
N ALA A 317 20.86 -7.22 3.71
CA ALA A 317 21.02 -5.79 3.42
C ALA A 317 20.88 -4.93 4.69
N THR A 318 19.95 -5.29 5.58
CA THR A 318 19.77 -4.61 6.88
C THR A 318 20.90 -4.91 7.86
N ALA A 319 21.36 -6.16 7.90
CA ALA A 319 22.45 -6.58 8.81
C ALA A 319 23.85 -6.10 8.38
N ALA A 320 24.04 -5.85 7.08
CA ALA A 320 25.31 -5.43 6.50
C ALA A 320 25.16 -4.14 5.64
N PRO A 321 24.78 -3.01 6.24
CA PRO A 321 24.50 -1.77 5.51
C PRO A 321 25.75 -1.24 4.76
N ALA A 322 26.96 -1.57 5.22
CA ALA A 322 28.19 -1.17 4.53
C ALA A 322 28.35 -1.82 3.14
N ILE A 323 27.79 -3.02 2.93
CA ILE A 323 27.86 -3.71 1.63
C ILE A 323 26.86 -3.10 0.65
N PHE A 324 25.66 -2.72 1.11
CA PHE A 324 24.58 -2.22 0.27
C PHE A 324 24.50 -0.69 0.23
N GLY A 325 25.20 0.00 1.13
CA GLY A 325 25.22 1.47 1.21
C GLY A 325 26.44 2.13 0.57
N PHE A 326 27.34 1.37 -0.09
CA PHE A 326 28.59 1.93 -0.63
C PHE A 326 28.41 2.88 -1.82
N LEU A 327 27.28 2.82 -2.52
CA LEU A 327 26.94 3.73 -3.61
C LEU A 327 25.67 4.50 -3.28
N LYS A 328 25.88 5.63 -2.59
CA LYS A 328 24.81 6.57 -2.27
C LYS A 328 25.00 7.85 -3.10
N LEU A 329 24.07 8.11 -3.99
CA LEU A 329 23.98 9.41 -4.67
C LEU A 329 23.42 10.40 -3.65
N HIS A 330 24.20 11.41 -3.31
CA HIS A 330 23.77 12.50 -2.44
C HIS A 330 24.34 13.81 -2.97
N PHE A 331 23.47 14.74 -3.29
CA PHE A 331 23.88 16.05 -3.79
C PHE A 331 22.85 17.12 -3.43
N ALA A 332 23.37 18.33 -3.24
CA ALA A 332 22.61 19.54 -3.12
C ALA A 332 21.79 19.77 -4.39
N TRP A 333 20.47 20.00 -4.24
CA TRP A 333 19.63 20.12 -5.42
C TRP A 333 19.77 21.50 -6.08
N PRO A 334 20.05 21.57 -7.38
CA PRO A 334 20.27 22.83 -8.07
C PRO A 334 19.10 23.81 -7.86
N LEU A 335 19.42 25.08 -7.61
CA LEU A 335 18.50 26.20 -7.40
C LEU A 335 17.66 26.16 -6.11
N LEU A 336 17.63 25.06 -5.37
CA LEU A 336 16.83 24.94 -4.14
C LEU A 336 17.69 24.87 -2.88
N ASP A 337 18.92 24.36 -2.99
CA ASP A 337 19.81 24.17 -1.84
C ASP A 337 20.17 25.51 -1.19
N ASP A 338 20.00 25.60 0.13
CA ASP A 338 20.17 26.83 0.93
C ASP A 338 19.37 28.04 0.39
N ALA A 339 18.34 27.81 -0.42
CA ALA A 339 17.58 28.86 -1.09
C ALA A 339 16.14 29.01 -0.60
N ILE A 340 15.61 28.04 0.16
CA ILE A 340 14.25 28.06 0.71
C ILE A 340 14.31 28.12 2.23
N VAL A 341 13.58 29.06 2.81
CA VAL A 341 13.41 29.24 4.24
C VAL A 341 11.95 28.96 4.60
N ASP A 342 11.71 28.15 5.62
CA ASP A 342 10.36 27.85 6.09
C ASP A 342 9.70 29.04 6.81
N ALA A 343 8.43 28.90 7.21
CA ALA A 343 7.69 29.93 7.91
C ALA A 343 8.23 30.26 9.32
N ASP A 344 9.06 29.40 9.89
CA ASP A 344 9.70 29.57 11.21
C ASP A 344 11.13 30.13 11.10
N GLY A 345 11.60 30.41 9.87
CA GLY A 345 12.91 31.00 9.60
C GLY A 345 14.06 29.99 9.47
N ASN A 346 13.78 28.69 9.34
CA ASN A 346 14.81 27.65 9.17
C ASN A 346 15.02 27.33 7.69
N LEU A 347 16.27 26.98 7.34
CA LEU A 347 16.57 26.49 5.99
C LEU A 347 15.95 25.09 5.80
N MET A 348 15.24 24.92 4.69
CA MET A 348 14.68 23.61 4.33
C MET A 348 15.74 22.71 3.68
N ASP A 349 15.81 21.45 4.10
CA ASP A 349 16.61 20.46 3.40
C ASP A 349 15.98 20.11 2.06
N THR A 350 16.66 20.50 1.01
CA THR A 350 16.24 20.22 -0.38
C THR A 350 17.19 19.25 -1.09
N SER A 351 18.14 18.66 -0.39
CA SER A 351 19.09 17.68 -0.94
C SER A 351 18.38 16.47 -1.55
N PHE A 352 19.01 15.84 -2.53
CA PHE A 352 18.54 14.59 -3.12
C PHE A 352 19.45 13.44 -2.69
N SER A 353 18.85 12.38 -2.17
CA SER A 353 19.58 11.19 -1.74
C SER A 353 18.96 9.93 -2.32
N PHE A 354 19.79 9.09 -2.95
CA PHE A 354 19.37 7.80 -3.48
C PHE A 354 20.44 6.73 -3.22
N ASN A 355 20.11 5.73 -2.39
CA ASN A 355 20.98 4.59 -2.17
C ASN A 355 20.76 3.54 -3.26
N VAL A 356 21.68 3.45 -4.22
CA VAL A 356 21.51 2.63 -5.44
C VAL A 356 21.34 1.15 -5.09
N PHE A 357 22.21 0.59 -4.24
CA PHE A 357 22.17 -0.84 -3.91
C PHE A 357 21.32 -1.16 -2.68
N GLY A 358 21.14 -0.23 -1.75
CA GLY A 358 20.27 -0.40 -0.60
C GLY A 358 18.80 -0.07 -0.88
N ASN A 359 18.46 0.44 -2.07
CA ASN A 359 17.06 0.68 -2.43
C ASN A 359 16.29 -0.64 -2.54
N PRO A 360 15.09 -0.74 -1.95
CA PRO A 360 14.26 -1.94 -2.01
C PRO A 360 14.03 -2.48 -3.42
N GLY A 361 13.93 -1.60 -4.44
CA GLY A 361 13.81 -2.01 -5.83
C GLY A 361 15.03 -2.76 -6.36
N THR A 362 16.23 -2.32 -5.99
CA THR A 362 17.47 -3.01 -6.39
C THR A 362 17.63 -4.34 -5.65
N LEU A 363 17.21 -4.41 -4.38
CA LEU A 363 17.19 -5.67 -3.62
C LEU A 363 16.18 -6.66 -4.22
N LEU A 364 15.02 -6.19 -4.69
CA LEU A 364 14.06 -7.02 -5.42
C LEU A 364 14.61 -7.47 -6.78
N LEU A 365 15.30 -6.59 -7.51
CA LEU A 365 15.95 -6.97 -8.76
C LEU A 365 16.98 -8.10 -8.52
N LEU A 366 17.83 -7.95 -7.52
CA LEU A 366 18.80 -8.98 -7.12
C LEU A 366 18.11 -10.29 -6.73
N SER A 367 17.06 -10.20 -5.92
CA SER A 367 16.26 -11.36 -5.51
C SER A 367 15.63 -12.08 -6.71
N GLY A 368 15.11 -11.31 -7.67
CA GLY A 368 14.51 -11.85 -8.90
C GLY A 368 15.54 -12.55 -9.79
N ILE A 369 16.74 -12.00 -9.93
CA ILE A 369 17.84 -12.64 -10.65
C ILE A 369 18.18 -13.98 -9.99
N ILE A 370 18.34 -14.02 -8.67
CA ILE A 370 18.62 -15.26 -7.92
C ILE A 370 17.52 -16.30 -8.16
N VAL A 371 16.25 -15.91 -8.02
CA VAL A 371 15.10 -16.81 -8.25
C VAL A 371 15.06 -17.31 -9.69
N ALA A 372 15.29 -16.44 -10.68
CA ALA A 372 15.30 -16.82 -12.09
C ALA A 372 16.40 -17.86 -12.40
N VAL A 373 17.61 -17.65 -11.84
CA VAL A 373 18.73 -18.60 -11.98
C VAL A 373 18.38 -19.93 -11.33
N VAL A 374 17.86 -19.94 -10.10
CA VAL A 374 17.47 -21.17 -9.41
C VAL A 374 16.38 -21.91 -10.20
N TYR A 375 15.35 -21.22 -10.67
CA TYR A 375 14.26 -21.83 -11.42
C TYR A 375 14.69 -22.35 -12.80
N HIS A 376 15.66 -21.72 -13.45
CA HIS A 376 16.24 -22.22 -14.69
C HIS A 376 16.91 -23.58 -14.48
N PHE A 377 17.74 -23.72 -13.45
CA PHE A 377 18.48 -24.97 -13.18
C PHE A 377 17.62 -26.06 -12.53
N PHE A 378 16.60 -25.72 -11.75
CA PHE A 378 15.72 -26.67 -11.06
C PHE A 378 14.36 -26.79 -11.75
N ASN A 379 14.36 -27.18 -13.03
CA ASN A 379 13.19 -27.24 -13.90
C ASN A 379 12.37 -28.54 -13.81
N GLU A 380 12.76 -29.50 -12.97
CA GLU A 380 12.09 -30.78 -12.78
C GLU A 380 11.82 -31.54 -14.10
N ASN A 381 12.87 -31.79 -14.88
CA ASN A 381 12.83 -32.48 -16.18
C ASN A 381 11.95 -31.73 -17.23
N GLY A 382 11.95 -30.42 -17.21
CA GLY A 382 11.22 -29.60 -18.17
C GLY A 382 9.76 -29.29 -17.79
N ARG A 383 9.30 -29.72 -16.62
CA ARG A 383 7.96 -29.36 -16.12
C ARG A 383 7.81 -27.86 -15.87
N TYR A 384 8.87 -27.22 -15.37
CA TYR A 384 8.95 -25.78 -15.09
C TYR A 384 10.05 -25.18 -15.95
N ASN A 385 9.70 -24.71 -17.12
CA ASN A 385 10.69 -24.23 -18.08
C ASN A 385 10.78 -22.70 -18.07
N LEU A 386 11.77 -22.18 -17.34
CA LEU A 386 12.10 -20.76 -17.36
C LEU A 386 13.40 -20.56 -18.15
N SER A 387 13.31 -20.03 -19.37
CA SER A 387 14.48 -19.64 -20.16
C SER A 387 15.04 -18.30 -19.71
N PHE A 388 16.35 -18.04 -19.88
CA PHE A 388 16.97 -16.76 -19.49
C PHE A 388 16.41 -15.54 -20.25
N GLY A 389 15.80 -15.75 -21.42
CA GLY A 389 15.15 -14.65 -22.16
C GLY A 389 13.83 -14.21 -21.56
N GLN A 390 13.08 -15.09 -20.88
CA GLN A 390 11.78 -14.78 -20.32
C GLN A 390 11.81 -13.72 -19.19
N PRO A 391 12.72 -13.75 -18.21
CA PRO A 391 12.84 -12.67 -17.24
C PRO A 391 13.16 -11.31 -17.89
N VAL A 392 13.96 -11.29 -18.94
CA VAL A 392 14.31 -10.04 -19.66
C VAL A 392 13.11 -9.50 -20.43
N SER A 393 12.40 -10.35 -21.17
CA SER A 393 11.16 -9.92 -21.87
C SER A 393 10.09 -9.48 -20.87
N ALA A 394 9.90 -10.20 -19.76
CA ALA A 394 8.96 -9.83 -18.71
C ALA A 394 9.27 -8.45 -18.11
N PHE A 395 10.55 -8.08 -17.97
CA PHE A 395 10.92 -6.75 -17.50
C PHE A 395 10.45 -5.66 -18.47
N GLY A 396 10.69 -5.84 -19.77
CA GLY A 396 10.21 -4.91 -20.81
C GLY A 396 8.67 -4.79 -20.83
N ASP A 397 7.97 -5.91 -20.67
CA ASP A 397 6.50 -5.95 -20.65
C ASP A 397 5.96 -5.20 -19.41
N VAL A 398 6.58 -5.38 -18.24
CA VAL A 398 6.21 -4.67 -17.01
C VAL A 398 6.41 -3.16 -17.18
N VAL A 399 7.54 -2.71 -17.69
CA VAL A 399 7.81 -1.29 -17.97
C VAL A 399 6.75 -0.71 -18.91
N SER A 400 6.45 -1.42 -20.00
CA SER A 400 5.44 -0.99 -20.97
C SER A 400 4.03 -0.91 -20.37
N ARG A 401 3.64 -1.89 -19.56
CA ARG A 401 2.34 -1.95 -18.89
C ARG A 401 2.20 -0.87 -17.84
N MET A 402 3.27 -0.57 -17.10
CA MET A 402 3.25 0.37 -15.98
C MET A 402 3.49 1.82 -16.36
N LYS A 403 3.79 2.15 -17.64
CA LYS A 403 4.18 3.50 -18.08
C LYS A 403 3.22 4.62 -17.64
N PHE A 404 1.91 4.41 -17.69
CA PHE A 404 0.92 5.44 -17.27
C PHE A 404 0.77 5.54 -15.76
N SER A 405 0.90 4.42 -15.05
CA SER A 405 0.93 4.43 -13.57
C SER A 405 2.20 5.11 -13.07
N ALA A 406 3.35 4.81 -13.68
CA ALA A 406 4.61 5.48 -13.41
C ALA A 406 4.52 6.99 -13.65
N LEU A 407 3.97 7.40 -14.80
CA LEU A 407 3.76 8.81 -15.11
C LEU A 407 2.85 9.50 -14.08
N THR A 408 1.79 8.82 -13.62
CA THR A 408 0.92 9.36 -12.57
C THR A 408 1.71 9.62 -11.28
N ILE A 409 2.53 8.67 -10.84
CA ILE A 409 3.33 8.80 -9.61
C ILE A 409 4.33 9.94 -9.74
N ILE A 410 5.04 10.04 -10.87
CA ILE A 410 5.98 11.12 -11.15
C ILE A 410 5.29 12.48 -11.06
N LEU A 411 4.13 12.64 -11.69
CA LEU A 411 3.39 13.91 -11.71
C LEU A 411 2.80 14.26 -10.34
N VAL A 412 2.29 13.29 -9.59
CA VAL A 412 1.74 13.53 -8.25
C VAL A 412 2.85 13.91 -7.26
N LEU A 413 4.04 13.29 -7.36
CA LEU A 413 5.18 13.69 -6.54
C LEU A 413 5.78 15.03 -6.97
N ALA A 414 5.82 15.32 -8.25
CA ALA A 414 6.17 16.66 -8.72
C ALA A 414 5.22 17.73 -8.16
N LEU A 415 3.91 17.45 -8.16
CA LEU A 415 2.89 18.30 -7.53
C LEU A 415 3.15 18.47 -6.02
N ALA A 416 3.35 17.36 -5.29
CA ALA A 416 3.57 17.38 -3.86
C ALA A 416 4.79 18.24 -3.46
N TYR A 417 5.92 18.04 -4.13
CA TYR A 417 7.13 18.81 -3.87
C TYR A 417 7.00 20.30 -4.27
N THR A 418 6.28 20.60 -5.35
CA THR A 418 5.96 21.99 -5.72
C THR A 418 5.12 22.67 -4.63
N MET A 419 4.09 21.99 -4.13
CA MET A 419 3.24 22.50 -3.06
C MET A 419 4.01 22.68 -1.74
N ASN A 420 4.90 21.73 -1.41
CA ASN A 420 5.70 21.79 -0.18
C ASN A 420 6.68 22.96 -0.20
N TYR A 421 7.49 23.08 -1.25
CA TYR A 421 8.54 24.08 -1.32
C TYR A 421 8.03 25.49 -1.61
N SER A 422 6.82 25.64 -2.14
CA SER A 422 6.18 26.95 -2.30
C SER A 422 5.41 27.41 -1.05
N GLY A 423 5.23 26.53 -0.03
CA GLY A 423 4.45 26.84 1.16
C GLY A 423 2.95 26.58 1.06
N GLN A 424 2.45 26.15 -0.10
CA GLN A 424 1.02 25.83 -0.30
C GLN A 424 0.52 24.80 0.74
N THR A 425 1.29 23.71 0.94
CA THR A 425 0.94 22.66 1.90
C THR A 425 0.93 23.18 3.34
N ILE A 426 1.91 24.00 3.71
CA ILE A 426 2.03 24.59 5.05
C ILE A 426 0.85 25.52 5.33
N ALA A 427 0.49 26.39 4.39
CA ALA A 427 -0.64 27.30 4.54
C ALA A 427 -1.98 26.55 4.74
N ILE A 428 -2.20 25.44 4.01
CA ILE A 428 -3.38 24.58 4.22
C ILE A 428 -3.32 23.93 5.61
N GLY A 429 -2.16 23.38 6.00
CA GLY A 429 -1.95 22.74 7.29
C GLY A 429 -2.20 23.68 8.47
N GLU A 430 -1.67 24.91 8.42
CA GLU A 430 -1.93 25.95 9.43
C GLU A 430 -3.42 26.34 9.49
N PHE A 431 -4.08 26.46 8.36
CA PHE A 431 -5.52 26.78 8.35
C PHE A 431 -6.34 25.64 8.96
N VAL A 432 -6.06 24.40 8.60
CA VAL A 432 -6.77 23.21 9.11
C VAL A 432 -6.47 23.01 10.60
N SER A 433 -5.28 23.36 11.08
CA SER A 433 -4.91 23.29 12.50
C SER A 433 -5.77 24.18 13.40
N SER A 434 -6.47 25.17 12.84
CA SER A 434 -7.44 25.99 13.58
C SER A 434 -8.59 25.17 14.18
N ALA A 435 -8.84 23.96 13.67
CA ALA A 435 -9.77 23.00 14.26
C ALA A 435 -9.27 22.40 15.59
N GLY A 436 -8.00 22.65 15.97
CA GLY A 436 -7.40 22.17 17.21
C GLY A 436 -7.35 20.65 17.27
N GLY A 437 -7.45 20.08 18.47
CA GLY A 437 -7.36 18.62 18.71
C GLY A 437 -8.41 17.78 17.97
N ILE A 438 -9.49 18.39 17.46
CA ILE A 438 -10.49 17.69 16.64
C ILE A 438 -9.86 17.25 15.29
N PHE A 439 -8.83 17.92 14.81
CA PHE A 439 -8.11 17.53 13.60
C PHE A 439 -7.61 16.07 13.66
N ALA A 440 -7.10 15.63 14.82
CA ALA A 440 -6.62 14.27 15.00
C ALA A 440 -7.71 13.20 14.73
N LEU A 441 -8.98 13.52 15.01
CA LEU A 441 -10.12 12.66 14.69
C LEU A 441 -10.36 12.57 13.18
N PHE A 442 -10.08 13.64 12.43
CA PHE A 442 -10.35 13.72 11.00
C PHE A 442 -9.12 13.46 10.13
N ALA A 443 -7.92 13.37 10.70
CA ALA A 443 -6.69 13.09 9.98
C ALA A 443 -6.78 11.84 9.07
N PRO A 444 -7.32 10.69 9.52
CA PRO A 444 -7.48 9.51 8.65
C PRO A 444 -8.43 9.74 7.47
N VAL A 445 -9.38 10.68 7.57
CA VAL A 445 -10.35 10.97 6.50
C VAL A 445 -9.65 11.53 5.26
N LEU A 446 -8.60 12.32 5.41
CA LEU A 446 -7.81 12.84 4.29
C LEU A 446 -7.13 11.71 3.51
N GLY A 447 -6.48 10.79 4.21
CA GLY A 447 -5.89 9.61 3.60
C GLY A 447 -6.93 8.72 2.91
N TRP A 448 -8.09 8.53 3.57
CA TRP A 448 -9.22 7.79 3.03
C TRP A 448 -9.73 8.38 1.71
N ILE A 449 -9.99 9.70 1.68
CA ILE A 449 -10.41 10.40 0.45
C ILE A 449 -9.32 10.28 -0.61
N GLY A 450 -8.06 10.54 -0.25
CA GLY A 450 -6.93 10.47 -1.17
C GLY A 450 -6.84 9.12 -1.85
N THR A 451 -6.87 8.03 -1.10
CA THR A 451 -6.78 6.68 -1.63
C THR A 451 -8.07 6.24 -2.33
N ALA A 452 -9.25 6.58 -1.78
CA ALA A 452 -10.53 6.27 -2.42
C ALA A 452 -10.64 6.87 -3.82
N VAL A 453 -10.07 8.05 -4.04
CA VAL A 453 -10.12 8.74 -5.33
C VAL A 453 -8.99 8.29 -6.26
N THR A 454 -7.76 8.22 -5.77
CA THR A 454 -6.58 7.90 -6.59
C THR A 454 -6.40 6.40 -6.84
N GLY A 455 -6.93 5.56 -5.97
CA GLY A 455 -6.70 4.12 -5.94
C GLY A 455 -5.33 3.72 -5.36
N SER A 456 -4.57 4.69 -4.81
CA SER A 456 -3.19 4.48 -4.38
C SER A 456 -2.93 5.17 -3.05
N ASP A 457 -2.61 4.39 -2.02
CA ASP A 457 -2.21 4.90 -0.71
C ASP A 457 -0.88 5.68 -0.78
N THR A 458 0.04 5.23 -1.64
CA THR A 458 1.26 5.99 -1.98
C THR A 458 0.95 7.39 -2.47
N SER A 459 -0.01 7.54 -3.39
CA SER A 459 -0.43 8.85 -3.91
C SER A 459 -1.12 9.70 -2.84
N ALA A 460 -1.93 9.09 -1.96
CA ALA A 460 -2.56 9.78 -0.85
C ALA A 460 -1.52 10.34 0.14
N ASN A 461 -0.48 9.55 0.45
CA ASN A 461 0.62 9.99 1.29
C ASN A 461 1.45 11.10 0.63
N ALA A 462 1.68 11.02 -0.68
CA ALA A 462 2.34 12.08 -1.42
C ALA A 462 1.55 13.41 -1.39
N LEU A 463 0.22 13.35 -1.51
CA LEU A 463 -0.64 14.54 -1.54
C LEU A 463 -0.86 15.16 -0.16
N PHE A 464 -1.04 14.36 0.86
CA PHE A 464 -1.50 14.82 2.17
C PHE A 464 -0.49 14.64 3.30
N GLY A 465 0.59 13.85 3.10
CA GLY A 465 1.56 13.54 4.16
C GLY A 465 2.12 14.77 4.83
N ASN A 466 2.65 15.71 4.04
CA ASN A 466 3.23 16.94 4.59
C ASN A 466 2.18 17.90 5.18
N LEU A 467 0.94 17.88 4.65
CA LEU A 467 -0.17 18.62 5.24
C LEU A 467 -0.49 18.09 6.65
N GLN A 468 -0.48 16.77 6.83
CA GLN A 468 -0.69 16.15 8.14
C GLN A 468 0.38 16.60 9.14
N VAL A 469 1.65 16.62 8.69
CA VAL A 469 2.79 17.07 9.51
C VAL A 469 2.62 18.53 9.91
N ALA A 470 2.40 19.43 8.94
CA ALA A 470 2.25 20.86 9.20
C ALA A 470 1.07 21.17 10.16
N ALA A 471 -0.06 20.47 10.00
CA ALA A 471 -1.19 20.63 10.90
C ALA A 471 -0.89 20.09 12.31
N ALA A 472 -0.22 18.95 12.41
CA ALA A 472 0.13 18.33 13.70
C ALA A 472 1.08 19.17 14.53
N GLU A 473 2.10 19.75 13.92
CA GLU A 473 3.09 20.63 14.56
C GLU A 473 2.41 21.86 15.18
N ARG A 474 1.46 22.46 14.48
CA ARG A 474 0.71 23.64 14.97
C ARG A 474 -0.23 23.33 16.15
N ILE A 475 -0.76 22.12 16.25
CA ILE A 475 -1.63 21.72 17.38
C ILE A 475 -0.86 20.94 18.48
N SER A 476 0.47 20.90 18.39
CA SER A 476 1.32 20.19 19.35
C SER A 476 0.98 18.71 19.52
N VAL A 477 0.61 18.04 18.42
CA VAL A 477 0.40 16.59 18.36
C VAL A 477 1.59 15.96 17.62
N ASN A 478 1.95 14.71 17.95
CA ASN A 478 3.04 14.03 17.29
C ASN A 478 2.79 13.95 15.76
N PRO A 479 3.66 14.56 14.92
CA PRO A 479 3.46 14.62 13.47
C PRO A 479 3.52 13.25 12.81
N ASP A 480 4.34 12.33 13.31
CA ASP A 480 4.51 10.98 12.76
C ASP A 480 3.26 10.13 13.03
N LEU A 481 2.55 10.38 14.15
CA LEU A 481 1.25 9.78 14.42
C LEU A 481 0.19 10.23 13.40
N MET A 482 0.17 11.53 13.02
CA MET A 482 -0.79 12.04 12.03
C MET A 482 -0.45 11.56 10.62
N LEU A 483 0.83 11.46 10.30
CA LEU A 483 1.29 10.88 9.04
C LEU A 483 0.92 9.39 8.93
N ALA A 484 1.08 8.64 10.03
CA ALA A 484 0.60 7.26 10.12
C ALA A 484 -0.93 7.18 9.97
N ALA A 485 -1.67 8.13 10.55
CA ALA A 485 -3.12 8.20 10.43
C ALA A 485 -3.60 8.43 8.99
N ASN A 486 -2.85 9.21 8.20
CA ASN A 486 -3.12 9.37 6.77
C ASN A 486 -3.04 8.04 6.03
N THR A 487 -1.96 7.29 6.25
CA THR A 487 -1.77 5.95 5.66
C THR A 487 -2.85 4.98 6.14
N ALA A 488 -3.15 4.91 7.44
CA ALA A 488 -4.18 4.02 7.99
C ALA A 488 -5.59 4.35 7.43
N GLY A 489 -5.89 5.63 7.22
CA GLY A 489 -7.09 6.07 6.51
C GLY A 489 -7.09 5.61 5.04
N GLY A 490 -5.97 5.76 4.36
CA GLY A 490 -5.77 5.32 2.99
C GLY A 490 -5.98 3.81 2.80
N VAL A 491 -5.48 3.00 3.74
CA VAL A 491 -5.70 1.55 3.78
C VAL A 491 -7.17 1.18 3.60
N VAL A 492 -8.06 1.83 4.35
CA VAL A 492 -9.50 1.50 4.31
C VAL A 492 -10.23 2.20 3.16
N GLY A 493 -9.64 3.25 2.57
CA GLY A 493 -10.14 3.92 1.37
C GLY A 493 -9.95 3.10 0.09
N LYS A 494 -8.90 2.29 0.03
CA LYS A 494 -8.55 1.53 -1.20
C LYS A 494 -9.66 0.61 -1.67
N MET A 495 -10.43 -0.02 -0.77
CA MET A 495 -11.49 -0.96 -1.14
C MET A 495 -12.64 -0.33 -1.93
N ILE A 496 -12.85 0.98 -1.83
CA ILE A 496 -13.91 1.70 -2.55
C ILE A 496 -13.38 2.50 -3.74
N SER A 497 -12.09 2.42 -4.03
CA SER A 497 -11.51 3.15 -5.15
C SER A 497 -12.04 2.63 -6.49
N PRO A 498 -12.28 3.51 -7.48
CA PRO A 498 -12.73 3.10 -8.81
C PRO A 498 -11.80 2.07 -9.46
N GLN A 499 -10.48 2.18 -9.21
CA GLN A 499 -9.50 1.23 -9.71
C GLN A 499 -9.71 -0.17 -9.11
N SER A 500 -9.82 -0.29 -7.79
CA SER A 500 -10.04 -1.58 -7.11
C SER A 500 -11.38 -2.20 -7.49
N LEU A 501 -12.43 -1.37 -7.60
CA LEU A 501 -13.76 -1.82 -8.02
C LEU A 501 -13.78 -2.34 -9.45
N ALA A 502 -13.12 -1.65 -10.39
CA ALA A 502 -13.03 -2.09 -11.78
C ALA A 502 -12.26 -3.42 -11.91
N ILE A 503 -11.13 -3.55 -11.20
CA ILE A 503 -10.34 -4.78 -11.19
C ILE A 503 -11.15 -5.94 -10.60
N ALA A 504 -11.83 -5.72 -9.46
CA ALA A 504 -12.68 -6.73 -8.85
C ALA A 504 -13.85 -7.12 -9.78
N ALA A 505 -14.51 -6.14 -10.40
CA ALA A 505 -15.62 -6.37 -11.32
C ALA A 505 -15.19 -7.23 -12.52
N THR A 506 -14.05 -6.90 -13.13
CA THR A 506 -13.49 -7.67 -14.26
C THR A 506 -13.14 -9.10 -13.83
N ALA A 507 -12.49 -9.25 -12.69
CA ALA A 507 -12.06 -10.57 -12.19
C ALA A 507 -13.25 -11.52 -11.90
N VAL A 508 -14.42 -10.96 -11.55
CA VAL A 508 -15.61 -11.76 -11.25
C VAL A 508 -16.68 -11.72 -12.37
N ASN A 509 -16.34 -11.26 -13.58
CA ASN A 509 -17.24 -11.13 -14.73
C ASN A 509 -18.48 -10.26 -14.43
N MET A 510 -18.27 -9.13 -13.76
CA MET A 510 -19.29 -8.13 -13.42
C MET A 510 -18.93 -6.74 -13.97
N GLU A 511 -18.25 -6.66 -15.12
CA GLU A 511 -17.92 -5.38 -15.76
C GLU A 511 -19.18 -4.51 -15.96
N GLY A 512 -19.05 -3.21 -15.68
CA GLY A 512 -20.14 -2.25 -15.70
C GLY A 512 -21.08 -2.31 -14.49
N LYS A 513 -20.82 -3.18 -13.52
CA LYS A 513 -21.57 -3.29 -12.26
C LYS A 513 -20.75 -2.88 -11.02
N GLU A 514 -19.73 -2.04 -11.20
CA GLU A 514 -18.85 -1.55 -10.13
C GLU A 514 -19.65 -0.85 -9.02
N SER A 515 -20.73 -0.16 -9.40
CA SER A 515 -21.65 0.50 -8.45
C SER A 515 -22.36 -0.48 -7.52
N VAL A 516 -22.63 -1.72 -7.99
CA VAL A 516 -23.23 -2.77 -7.15
C VAL A 516 -22.22 -3.28 -6.13
N ILE A 517 -20.97 -3.49 -6.56
CA ILE A 517 -19.88 -3.90 -5.66
C ILE A 517 -19.62 -2.79 -4.63
N LEU A 518 -19.53 -1.51 -5.07
CA LEU A 518 -19.35 -0.36 -4.19
C LEU A 518 -20.40 -0.32 -3.07
N LYS A 519 -21.69 -0.50 -3.40
CA LYS A 519 -22.77 -0.52 -2.39
C LYS A 519 -22.60 -1.59 -1.33
N ASN A 520 -21.94 -2.72 -1.66
CA ASN A 520 -21.66 -3.79 -0.71
C ASN A 520 -20.44 -3.52 0.18
N VAL A 521 -19.44 -2.78 -0.32
CA VAL A 521 -18.19 -2.58 0.42
C VAL A 521 -18.11 -1.23 1.14
N VAL A 522 -18.86 -0.21 0.70
CA VAL A 522 -18.76 1.15 1.26
C VAL A 522 -19.09 1.19 2.74
N GLY A 523 -20.06 0.41 3.20
CA GLY A 523 -20.41 0.34 4.63
C GLY A 523 -19.25 -0.18 5.48
N TYR A 524 -18.51 -1.17 5.01
CA TYR A 524 -17.32 -1.68 5.70
C TYR A 524 -16.20 -0.64 5.69
N SER A 525 -15.98 0.04 4.57
CA SER A 525 -14.96 1.09 4.46
C SER A 525 -15.22 2.23 5.45
N VAL A 526 -16.46 2.72 5.52
CA VAL A 526 -16.85 3.79 6.47
C VAL A 526 -16.76 3.32 7.92
N ALA A 527 -17.16 2.08 8.23
CA ALA A 527 -17.05 1.53 9.58
C ALA A 527 -15.58 1.40 10.02
N PHE A 528 -14.71 0.92 9.14
CA PHE A 528 -13.27 0.86 9.42
C PHE A 528 -12.65 2.24 9.53
N LEU A 529 -13.06 3.20 8.69
CA LEU A 529 -12.60 4.59 8.82
C LEU A 529 -12.97 5.17 10.18
N ALA A 530 -14.23 5.03 10.60
CA ALA A 530 -14.68 5.50 11.90
C ALA A 530 -13.86 4.87 13.02
N PHE A 531 -13.57 3.58 12.92
CA PHE A 531 -12.72 2.87 13.87
C PHE A 531 -11.30 3.44 13.90
N VAL A 532 -10.65 3.67 12.74
CA VAL A 532 -9.31 4.27 12.66
C VAL A 532 -9.31 5.68 13.26
N CYS A 533 -10.32 6.50 12.94
CA CYS A 533 -10.47 7.85 13.51
C CYS A 533 -10.50 7.81 15.05
N VAL A 534 -11.27 6.87 15.63
CA VAL A 534 -11.35 6.71 17.09
C VAL A 534 -10.00 6.25 17.67
N ILE A 535 -9.34 5.26 17.06
CA ILE A 535 -8.02 4.78 17.51
C ILE A 535 -6.99 5.89 17.49
N VAL A 536 -6.90 6.64 16.39
CA VAL A 536 -5.97 7.78 16.26
C VAL A 536 -6.25 8.83 17.33
N PHE A 537 -7.52 9.19 17.52
CA PHE A 537 -7.92 10.13 18.58
C PHE A 537 -7.57 9.63 19.99
N LEU A 538 -7.72 8.33 20.26
CA LEU A 538 -7.28 7.74 21.52
C LEU A 538 -5.76 7.75 21.67
N MET A 539 -5.01 7.54 20.60
CA MET A 539 -3.53 7.59 20.61
C MET A 539 -3.00 9.00 20.86
N THR A 540 -3.73 10.04 20.47
CA THR A 540 -3.35 11.41 20.79
C THR A 540 -3.62 11.82 22.25
N ASN A 541 -4.49 11.09 22.97
CA ASN A 541 -4.95 11.46 24.31
C ASN A 541 -4.66 10.36 25.35
N VAL A 542 -5.39 9.25 25.28
CA VAL A 542 -5.37 8.20 26.32
C VAL A 542 -4.27 7.17 26.10
N LEU A 543 -4.02 6.82 24.83
CA LEU A 543 -3.05 5.80 24.45
C LEU A 543 -1.72 6.42 24.01
N GLY A 544 -1.40 7.65 24.43
CA GLY A 544 -0.16 8.35 24.09
C GLY A 544 1.11 7.59 24.48
N PHE A 545 1.04 6.67 25.44
CA PHE A 545 2.15 5.80 25.81
C PHE A 545 2.55 4.78 24.71
N LEU A 546 1.71 4.59 23.69
CA LEU A 546 2.01 3.74 22.52
C LEU A 546 2.72 4.53 21.40
N VAL A 547 2.84 5.83 21.53
CA VAL A 547 3.48 6.72 20.55
C VAL A 547 4.92 6.95 20.99
N PRO A 548 5.91 6.58 20.13
CA PRO A 548 7.33 6.73 20.44
C PRO A 548 7.77 8.18 20.63
#